data_9ba85d5927260136c9de8b0a5669c608
#
_entry.id   9ba85d5927260136c9de8b0a5669c608
#
_cell.length_a   1.000
_cell.length_b   1.000
_cell.length_c   1.000
_cell.angle_alpha   90.00
_cell.angle_beta   90.00
_cell.angle_gamma   90.00
#
_symmetry.space_group_name_H-M   'P 1'
#
loop_
_entity.id
_entity.type
_entity.pdbx_description
1 polymer ?
#
loop_
_entity_poly.entity_id
_entity_poly.type
_entity_poly.pdbx_seq_one_letter_code
_entity_poly.pdbx_strand_id
1 'polypeptide(L)'
;MQEFEAAVARALERCGSQAEGYAKDLCPENTGNLRTSIAHKVDRQKQVAYVGTNVSYAPYVELGTGIHYPGGRKTPWKYKDSEGNWHVTRGQEAQPYLKPAVADHAQTYRNIINDEMRGK
;
A
#
# COMPACT_ATOMS: atom_id res chain seq x y z
N MET A 1 30.01 -1.50 -14.00
CA MET A 1 29.28 -2.15 -12.90
C MET A 1 27.87 -2.56 -13.28
N GLN A 2 27.72 -3.04 -14.52
CA GLN A 2 26.40 -3.44 -15.00
C GLN A 2 25.82 -4.61 -14.23
N GLU A 3 26.67 -5.55 -13.79
CA GLU A 3 26.19 -6.69 -13.01
C GLU A 3 25.66 -6.28 -11.65
N PHE A 4 26.33 -5.32 -11.01
CA PHE A 4 25.86 -4.79 -9.73
C PHE A 4 24.54 -4.07 -9.90
N GLU A 5 24.44 -3.20 -10.90
CA GLU A 5 23.20 -2.46 -11.17
C GLU A 5 22.05 -3.41 -11.52
N ALA A 6 22.33 -4.46 -12.28
CA ALA A 6 21.34 -5.44 -12.63
C ALA A 6 20.87 -6.22 -11.39
N ALA A 7 21.80 -6.57 -10.49
CA ALA A 7 21.43 -7.25 -9.24
C ALA A 7 20.57 -6.37 -8.36
N VAL A 8 20.90 -5.09 -8.24
CA VAL A 8 20.08 -4.14 -7.48
C VAL A 8 18.68 -4.05 -8.09
N ALA A 9 18.57 -3.94 -9.41
CA ALA A 9 17.29 -3.86 -10.10
C ALA A 9 16.44 -5.12 -9.85
N ARG A 10 17.06 -6.31 -9.89
CA ARG A 10 16.35 -7.57 -9.61
C ARG A 10 15.87 -7.61 -8.15
N ALA A 11 16.73 -7.18 -7.22
CA ALA A 11 16.36 -7.13 -5.80
C ALA A 11 15.18 -6.21 -5.58
N LEU A 12 15.21 -5.03 -6.17
CA LEU A 12 14.12 -4.06 -6.05
C LEU A 12 12.82 -4.59 -6.65
N GLU A 13 12.91 -5.26 -7.80
CA GLU A 13 11.73 -5.87 -8.44
C GLU A 13 11.13 -6.96 -7.55
N ARG A 14 11.96 -7.81 -6.96
CA ARG A 14 11.48 -8.86 -6.04
C ARG A 14 10.86 -8.24 -4.78
N CYS A 15 11.51 -7.24 -4.21
CA CYS A 15 10.97 -6.54 -3.03
C CYS A 15 9.64 -5.86 -3.36
N GLY A 16 9.55 -5.19 -4.50
CA GLY A 16 8.32 -4.54 -4.94
C GLY A 16 7.19 -5.53 -5.14
N SER A 17 7.46 -6.66 -5.78
CA SER A 17 6.48 -7.71 -5.98
C SER A 17 6.00 -8.28 -4.64
N GLN A 18 6.92 -8.50 -3.70
CA GLN A 18 6.57 -9.01 -2.39
C GLN A 18 5.73 -8.01 -1.60
N ALA A 19 6.10 -6.73 -1.66
CA ALA A 19 5.35 -5.66 -0.99
C ALA A 19 3.94 -5.52 -1.58
N GLU A 20 3.83 -5.64 -2.90
CA GLU A 20 2.53 -5.65 -3.57
C GLU A 20 1.66 -6.79 -3.05
N GLY A 21 2.22 -7.99 -2.92
CA GLY A 21 1.52 -9.15 -2.39
C GLY A 21 1.04 -8.94 -0.96
N TYR A 22 1.91 -8.43 -0.10
CA TYR A 22 1.55 -8.13 1.29
C TYR A 22 0.44 -7.08 1.36
N ALA A 23 0.54 -6.03 0.53
CA ALA A 23 -0.48 -4.98 0.51
C ALA A 23 -1.83 -5.52 0.07
N LYS A 24 -1.84 -6.39 -0.93
CA LYS A 24 -3.08 -7.02 -1.40
C LYS A 24 -3.69 -7.92 -0.33
N ASP A 25 -2.85 -8.66 0.40
CA ASP A 25 -3.33 -9.53 1.47
C ASP A 25 -3.95 -8.72 2.62
N LEU A 26 -3.39 -7.56 2.92
CA LEU A 26 -3.85 -6.70 4.00
C LEU A 26 -5.03 -5.81 3.61
N CYS A 27 -5.27 -5.64 2.31
CA CYS A 27 -6.33 -4.78 1.81
C CYS A 27 -7.71 -5.35 2.17
N PRO A 28 -8.64 -4.53 2.67
CA PRO A 28 -9.97 -5.02 3.02
C PRO A 28 -10.68 -5.69 1.85
N GLU A 29 -11.38 -6.79 2.12
CA GLU A 29 -12.02 -7.60 1.09
C GLU A 29 -13.12 -6.86 0.31
N ASN A 30 -13.81 -5.94 0.98
CA ASN A 30 -14.89 -5.18 0.34
C ASN A 30 -14.38 -4.09 -0.59
N THR A 31 -13.09 -4.00 -0.81
CA THR A 31 -12.46 -3.01 -1.69
C THR A 31 -11.75 -3.70 -2.86
N GLY A 32 -12.46 -4.60 -3.56
CA GLY A 32 -11.87 -5.37 -4.65
C GLY A 32 -11.18 -4.53 -5.71
N ASN A 33 -11.75 -3.37 -6.07
CA ASN A 33 -11.11 -2.46 -7.03
C ASN A 33 -9.79 -1.90 -6.49
N LEU A 34 -9.73 -1.59 -5.19
CA LEU A 34 -8.51 -1.12 -4.57
C LEU A 34 -7.44 -2.20 -4.59
N ARG A 35 -7.79 -3.40 -4.18
CA ARG A 35 -6.84 -4.53 -4.17
C ARG A 35 -6.26 -4.78 -5.56
N THR A 36 -7.11 -4.81 -6.58
CA THR A 36 -6.70 -5.05 -7.95
C THR A 36 -5.78 -3.94 -8.47
N SER A 37 -5.97 -2.72 -7.99
CA SER A 37 -5.19 -1.56 -8.44
C SER A 37 -3.80 -1.47 -7.80
N ILE A 38 -3.55 -2.22 -6.72
CA ILE A 38 -2.25 -2.18 -6.05
C ILE A 38 -1.19 -2.75 -6.98
N ALA A 39 -0.12 -2.01 -7.15
CA ALA A 39 0.97 -2.37 -8.05
C ALA A 39 2.29 -1.89 -7.47
N HIS A 40 3.37 -2.36 -8.04
CA HIS A 40 4.70 -1.89 -7.67
C HIS A 40 5.39 -1.34 -8.90
N LYS A 41 6.39 -0.50 -8.66
CA LYS A 41 7.20 0.10 -9.72
C LYS A 41 8.61 0.28 -9.20
N VAL A 42 9.59 0.00 -10.07
CA VAL A 42 11.00 0.20 -9.74
C VAL A 42 11.55 1.36 -10.55
N ASP A 43 12.19 2.29 -9.85
CA ASP A 43 12.96 3.37 -10.47
C ASP A 43 14.42 2.97 -10.41
N ARG A 44 14.98 2.56 -11.54
CA ARG A 44 16.37 2.08 -11.60
C ARG A 44 17.38 3.18 -11.34
N GLN A 45 17.09 4.40 -11.76
CA GLN A 45 18.01 5.51 -11.57
C GLN A 45 18.13 5.88 -10.09
N LYS A 46 17.00 5.95 -9.40
CA LYS A 46 16.98 6.28 -7.98
C LYS A 46 17.24 5.07 -7.09
N GLN A 47 17.19 3.86 -7.66
CA GLN A 47 17.36 2.60 -6.94
C GLN A 47 16.32 2.48 -5.81
N VAL A 48 15.05 2.69 -6.15
CA VAL A 48 13.92 2.65 -5.23
C VAL A 48 12.80 1.82 -5.83
N ALA A 49 12.13 1.03 -5.00
CA ALA A 49 10.89 0.36 -5.35
C ALA A 49 9.74 1.03 -4.64
N TYR A 50 8.63 1.19 -5.33
CA TYR A 50 7.40 1.77 -4.79
C TYR A 50 6.29 0.75 -4.85
N VAL A 51 5.41 0.76 -3.85
CA VAL A 51 4.14 0.05 -3.89
C VAL A 51 3.03 1.06 -3.65
N GLY A 52 1.94 0.96 -4.39
CA GLY A 52 0.87 1.93 -4.26
C GLY A 52 -0.30 1.64 -5.18
N THR A 53 -1.19 2.60 -5.26
CA THR A 53 -2.41 2.52 -6.04
C THR A 53 -2.76 3.92 -6.54
N ASN A 54 -3.48 3.98 -7.68
CA ASN A 54 -4.00 5.24 -8.22
C ASN A 54 -5.49 5.45 -7.92
N VAL A 55 -6.08 4.60 -7.09
CA VAL A 55 -7.49 4.74 -6.72
C VAL A 55 -7.65 5.92 -5.77
N SER A 56 -8.58 6.82 -6.09
CA SER A 56 -8.72 8.09 -5.37
C SER A 56 -9.12 7.94 -3.91
N TYR A 57 -9.84 6.88 -3.55
CA TYR A 57 -10.26 6.68 -2.17
C TYR A 57 -9.23 5.91 -1.31
N ALA A 58 -8.09 5.54 -1.89
CA ALA A 58 -7.07 4.76 -1.18
C ALA A 58 -6.58 5.41 0.11
N PRO A 59 -6.32 6.74 0.16
CA PRO A 59 -5.87 7.36 1.41
C PRO A 59 -6.87 7.21 2.55
N TYR A 60 -8.16 7.17 2.24
CA TYR A 60 -9.20 7.05 3.25
C TYR A 60 -9.26 5.65 3.84
N VAL A 61 -8.90 4.63 3.07
CA VAL A 61 -8.78 3.26 3.59
C VAL A 61 -7.55 3.16 4.48
N GLU A 62 -6.42 3.67 4.03
CA GLU A 62 -5.16 3.60 4.77
C GLU A 62 -5.22 4.38 6.09
N LEU A 63 -5.78 5.58 6.06
CA LEU A 63 -5.73 6.54 7.16
C LEU A 63 -7.06 6.73 7.88
N GLY A 64 -8.14 6.12 7.39
CA GLY A 64 -9.48 6.30 7.93
C GLY A 64 -10.17 7.52 7.36
N THR A 65 -11.35 7.82 7.85
CA THR A 65 -12.14 8.97 7.40
C THR A 65 -12.71 9.72 8.59
N GLY A 66 -13.20 10.94 8.35
CA GLY A 66 -13.80 11.76 9.37
C GLY A 66 -12.85 12.06 10.51
N ILE A 67 -13.25 11.73 11.73
CA ILE A 67 -12.42 11.97 12.92
C ILE A 67 -11.13 11.15 12.90
N HIS A 68 -11.09 10.09 12.12
CA HIS A 68 -9.92 9.21 12.03
C HIS A 68 -8.91 9.66 10.99
N TYR A 69 -9.31 10.52 10.05
CA TYR A 69 -8.43 11.00 8.98
C TYR A 69 -7.68 12.24 9.45
N PRO A 70 -6.36 12.33 9.30
CA PRO A 70 -5.61 13.54 9.68
C PRO A 70 -6.15 14.75 8.92
N GLY A 71 -6.59 15.78 9.68
CA GLY A 71 -7.23 16.96 9.09
C GLY A 71 -8.66 16.75 8.63
N GLY A 72 -9.25 15.59 8.90
CA GLY A 72 -10.62 15.30 8.50
C GLY A 72 -11.67 15.95 9.39
N ARG A 73 -12.92 15.73 9.02
CA ARG A 73 -14.05 16.32 9.72
C ARG A 73 -14.15 15.77 11.16
N LYS A 74 -14.30 16.68 12.13
CA LYS A 74 -14.35 16.30 13.55
C LYS A 74 -15.76 16.05 14.07
N THR A 75 -16.79 16.50 13.33
CA THR A 75 -18.18 16.33 13.74
C THR A 75 -18.87 15.26 12.90
N PRO A 76 -19.85 14.53 13.49
CA PRO A 76 -20.61 13.56 12.72
C PRO A 76 -21.37 14.23 11.58
N TRP A 77 -21.64 13.47 10.54
CA TRP A 77 -22.47 13.95 9.44
C TRP A 77 -23.45 12.87 9.00
N LYS A 78 -24.46 13.29 8.25
CA LYS A 78 -25.48 12.38 7.71
C LYS A 78 -25.18 12.12 6.25
N TYR A 79 -25.44 10.90 5.83
CA TYR A 79 -25.39 10.55 4.41
C TYR A 79 -26.55 9.61 4.07
N LYS A 80 -26.89 9.56 2.79
CA LYS A 80 -27.96 8.71 2.27
C LYS A 80 -27.35 7.57 1.49
N ASP A 81 -27.73 6.34 1.81
CA ASP A 81 -27.19 5.18 1.10
C ASP A 81 -27.90 4.97 -0.24
N SER A 82 -27.49 3.95 -0.98
CA SER A 82 -28.04 3.68 -2.31
C SER A 82 -29.52 3.26 -2.26
N GLU A 83 -30.00 2.82 -1.11
CA GLU A 83 -31.40 2.43 -0.92
C GLU A 83 -32.27 3.57 -0.41
N GLY A 84 -31.68 4.73 -0.20
CA GLY A 84 -32.40 5.91 0.27
C GLY A 84 -32.49 6.06 1.78
N ASN A 85 -31.78 5.22 2.54
CA ASN A 85 -31.79 5.30 4.00
C ASN A 85 -30.73 6.30 4.49
N TRP A 86 -31.09 7.08 5.52
CA TRP A 86 -30.19 8.04 6.13
C TRP A 86 -29.35 7.39 7.22
N HIS A 87 -28.09 7.75 7.27
CA HIS A 87 -27.15 7.29 8.27
C HIS A 87 -26.37 8.45 8.85
N VAL A 88 -25.92 8.30 10.09
CA VAL A 88 -25.02 9.25 10.73
C VAL A 88 -23.67 8.55 10.90
N THR A 89 -22.60 9.24 10.56
CA THR A 89 -21.26 8.68 10.70
C THR A 89 -20.28 9.71 11.24
N ARG A 90 -19.26 9.24 11.96
CA ARG A 90 -18.10 10.03 12.37
C ARG A 90 -16.89 9.71 11.52
N GLY A 91 -17.04 8.78 10.59
CA GLY A 91 -15.98 8.28 9.75
C GLY A 91 -15.70 6.81 10.03
N GLN A 92 -14.75 6.26 9.31
CA GLN A 92 -14.32 4.88 9.48
C GLN A 92 -12.89 4.84 9.99
N GLU A 93 -12.61 3.86 10.84
CA GLU A 93 -11.25 3.66 11.32
C GLU A 93 -10.33 3.28 10.16
N ALA A 94 -9.05 3.61 10.33
CA ALA A 94 -8.03 3.23 9.37
C ALA A 94 -7.93 1.70 9.26
N GLN A 95 -7.73 1.23 8.02
CA GLN A 95 -7.44 -0.17 7.74
C GLN A 95 -6.14 -0.20 6.92
N PRO A 96 -4.98 0.04 7.56
CA PRO A 96 -3.72 0.18 6.84
C PRO A 96 -3.32 -1.09 6.10
N TYR A 97 -2.84 -0.93 4.88
CA TYR A 97 -2.37 -2.03 4.06
C TYR A 97 -1.05 -1.73 3.36
N LEU A 98 -0.78 -0.45 3.07
CA LEU A 98 0.47 -0.06 2.40
C LEU A 98 1.63 0.07 3.40
N LYS A 99 1.41 0.81 4.49
CA LYS A 99 2.46 1.02 5.47
C LYS A 99 2.92 -0.29 6.12
N PRO A 100 2.01 -1.17 6.59
CA PRO A 100 2.46 -2.44 7.15
C PRO A 100 3.13 -3.33 6.11
N ALA A 101 2.68 -3.30 4.85
CA ALA A 101 3.29 -4.10 3.78
C ALA A 101 4.77 -3.78 3.63
N VAL A 102 5.15 -2.53 3.82
CA VAL A 102 6.56 -2.11 3.72
C VAL A 102 7.26 -2.24 5.08
N ALA A 103 6.68 -1.67 6.13
CA ALA A 103 7.37 -1.51 7.41
C ALA A 103 7.49 -2.82 8.20
N ASP A 104 6.49 -3.70 8.12
CA ASP A 104 6.45 -4.89 8.97
C ASP A 104 7.26 -6.07 8.41
N HIS A 105 7.82 -5.93 7.22
CA HIS A 105 8.52 -7.03 6.53
C HIS A 105 9.96 -6.68 6.15
N ALA A 106 10.59 -5.81 6.95
CA ALA A 106 11.96 -5.36 6.67
C ALA A 106 12.95 -6.52 6.53
N GLN A 107 12.81 -7.56 7.36
CA GLN A 107 13.72 -8.70 7.29
C GLN A 107 13.56 -9.47 5.98
N THR A 108 12.34 -9.62 5.50
CA THR A 108 12.08 -10.27 4.21
C THR A 108 12.81 -9.53 3.09
N TYR A 109 12.73 -8.19 3.08
CA TYR A 109 13.39 -7.39 2.04
C TYR A 109 14.90 -7.46 2.14
N ARG A 110 15.45 -7.44 3.35
CA ARG A 110 16.89 -7.63 3.54
C ARG A 110 17.36 -8.98 3.01
N ASN A 111 16.59 -10.03 3.25
CA ASN A 111 16.92 -11.37 2.78
C ASN A 111 16.92 -11.44 1.25
N ILE A 112 15.94 -10.79 0.60
CA ILE A 112 15.86 -10.74 -0.85
C ILE A 112 17.07 -9.99 -1.42
N ILE A 113 17.41 -8.84 -0.83
CA ILE A 113 18.54 -8.04 -1.27
C ILE A 113 19.84 -8.83 -1.12
N ASN A 114 20.05 -9.46 0.04
CA ASN A 114 21.24 -10.26 0.29
C ASN A 114 21.35 -11.41 -0.70
N ASP A 115 20.23 -12.07 -1.00
CA ASP A 115 20.20 -13.19 -1.93
C ASP A 115 20.66 -12.76 -3.33
N GLU A 116 20.14 -11.64 -3.83
CA GLU A 116 20.50 -11.12 -5.15
C GLU A 116 21.96 -10.63 -5.20
N MET A 117 22.40 -9.97 -4.14
CA MET A 117 23.77 -9.44 -4.11
C MET A 117 24.79 -10.55 -3.94
N ARG A 118 24.42 -11.64 -3.26
CA ARG A 118 25.32 -12.78 -3.05
C ARG A 118 25.59 -13.54 -4.36
N GLY A 119 24.66 -13.48 -5.30
CA GLY A 119 24.80 -14.13 -6.59
C GLY A 119 25.75 -13.42 -7.56
N LYS A 120 26.52 -12.43 -7.10
CA LYS A 120 27.41 -11.64 -7.95
C LYS A 120 28.79 -12.30 -8.12
#